data_0498325400b15f7bbb13a360cb5dbeac
#
_entry.id   0498325400b15f7bbb13a360cb5dbeac
#
_cell.length_a   1.000
_cell.length_b   1.000
_cell.length_c   1.000
_cell.angle_alpha   90.00
_cell.angle_beta   90.00
_cell.angle_gamma   90.00
#
_symmetry.space_group_name_H-M   'P 1'
#
loop_
_entity.id
_entity.type
_entity.pdbx_description
1 polymer ?
#
loop_
_entity_poly.entity_id
_entity_poly.type
_entity_poly.pdbx_seq_one_letter_code
_entity_poly.pdbx_strand_id
1 'polypeptide(L)'
;MRSLLFAIFTFVLVASLPSCIEDNFTTSSSDTLVFSTDTLSFDTVFTGETTATHRFLVYNRHKKQLRISDISIDGVGDGAHFYMNVDGRSGERFSDIEVRGNDSLYVFVTARVDETSADTPFDVYGNLNFVTNGVLQTVTLRAAGQNAVTVSDWTISENTALTADRPYRVMDSLVVDEGSTLRIPAGTTVYFHDKAKIRVKGTLLM
;
A
#
# COMPACT_ATOMS: atom_id res chain seq x y z
N MET A 1 -21.34 -16.49 62.77
CA MET A 1 -20.30 -15.44 62.79
C MET A 1 -19.12 -15.70 61.80
N ARG A 2 -18.53 -16.91 61.77
CA ARG A 2 -17.40 -17.23 60.88
C ARG A 2 -17.77 -17.11 59.36
N SER A 3 -18.98 -17.54 58.97
CA SER A 3 -19.47 -17.44 57.60
C SER A 3 -19.73 -15.99 57.14
N LEU A 4 -20.18 -15.14 58.06
CA LEU A 4 -20.42 -13.72 57.79
C LEU A 4 -19.10 -12.94 57.59
N LEU A 5 -18.09 -13.27 58.38
CA LEU A 5 -16.75 -12.71 58.28
C LEU A 5 -16.08 -13.12 56.95
N PHE A 6 -16.29 -14.36 56.50
CA PHE A 6 -15.75 -14.85 55.23
C PHE A 6 -16.42 -14.15 54.03
N ALA A 7 -17.74 -13.95 54.07
CA ALA A 7 -18.49 -13.24 53.04
C ALA A 7 -18.09 -11.75 52.94
N ILE A 8 -17.88 -11.09 54.08
CA ILE A 8 -17.41 -9.70 54.13
C ILE A 8 -15.98 -9.58 53.58
N PHE A 9 -15.08 -10.52 53.91
CA PHE A 9 -13.72 -10.54 53.42
C PHE A 9 -13.65 -10.75 51.92
N THR A 10 -14.48 -11.65 51.36
CA THR A 10 -14.57 -11.90 49.91
C THR A 10 -15.15 -10.68 49.18
N PHE A 11 -16.13 -10.00 49.77
CA PHE A 11 -16.73 -8.80 49.16
C PHE A 11 -15.75 -7.62 49.13
N VAL A 12 -14.95 -7.43 50.18
CA VAL A 12 -13.91 -6.39 50.23
C VAL A 12 -12.78 -6.67 49.25
N LEU A 13 -12.41 -7.92 49.00
CA LEU A 13 -11.37 -8.32 48.07
C LEU A 13 -11.78 -8.07 46.59
N VAL A 14 -13.07 -8.24 46.28
CA VAL A 14 -13.60 -7.98 44.94
C VAL A 14 -13.74 -6.47 44.63
N ALA A 15 -13.99 -5.66 45.66
CA ALA A 15 -14.15 -4.22 45.55
C ALA A 15 -12.81 -3.46 45.38
N SER A 16 -11.68 -4.12 45.58
CA SER A 16 -10.34 -3.49 45.54
C SER A 16 -9.56 -3.73 44.23
N LEU A 17 -10.24 -4.05 43.14
CA LEU A 17 -9.62 -4.04 41.81
C LEU A 17 -9.91 -2.69 41.13
N PRO A 18 -9.12 -1.63 41.36
CA PRO A 18 -9.19 -0.45 40.54
C PRO A 18 -8.61 -0.83 39.17
N SER A 19 -9.47 -1.19 38.23
CA SER A 19 -9.15 -1.21 36.81
C SER A 19 -9.21 0.24 36.29
N CYS A 20 -8.39 1.13 36.84
CA CYS A 20 -8.13 2.41 36.23
C CYS A 20 -7.06 2.20 35.16
N ILE A 21 -7.49 2.04 33.92
CA ILE A 21 -6.67 2.45 32.79
C ILE A 21 -6.76 4.00 32.84
N GLU A 22 -5.83 4.66 33.52
CA GLU A 22 -5.66 6.09 33.36
C GLU A 22 -5.26 6.34 31.90
N ASP A 23 -6.14 7.01 31.15
CA ASP A 23 -5.83 7.55 29.83
C ASP A 23 -4.82 8.69 30.00
N ASN A 24 -3.58 8.32 30.28
CA ASN A 24 -2.51 9.27 30.60
C ASN A 24 -1.79 9.64 29.28
N PHE A 25 -2.37 10.60 28.55
CA PHE A 25 -1.76 11.17 27.36
C PHE A 25 -0.56 12.03 27.69
N THR A 26 0.45 11.98 26.84
CA THR A 26 1.51 12.96 26.84
C THR A 26 1.21 14.06 25.81
N THR A 27 1.54 15.30 26.17
CA THR A 27 1.44 16.47 25.29
C THR A 27 2.82 17.08 24.99
N SER A 28 3.88 16.40 25.42
CA SER A 28 5.25 16.87 25.17
C SER A 28 5.61 16.72 23.70
N SER A 29 6.10 17.78 23.08
CA SER A 29 6.60 17.74 21.69
C SER A 29 7.85 16.88 21.50
N SER A 30 8.53 16.47 22.59
CA SER A 30 9.62 15.49 22.54
C SER A 30 9.13 14.07 22.40
N ASP A 31 7.88 13.81 22.75
CA ASP A 31 7.29 12.47 22.68
C ASP A 31 6.62 12.31 21.30
N THR A 32 7.37 11.70 20.38
CA THR A 32 6.99 11.51 18.97
C THR A 32 6.81 10.03 18.63
N LEU A 33 6.26 9.77 17.47
CA LEU A 33 6.11 8.42 16.92
C LEU A 33 7.45 7.89 16.39
N VAL A 34 7.55 6.58 16.29
CA VAL A 34 8.65 5.89 15.59
C VAL A 34 8.05 5.03 14.49
N PHE A 35 8.57 5.13 13.30
CA PHE A 35 8.10 4.36 12.14
C PHE A 35 9.04 3.19 11.85
N SER A 36 8.48 2.07 11.37
CA SER A 36 9.28 0.91 10.95
C SER A 36 10.03 1.17 9.63
N THR A 37 9.66 2.21 8.90
CA THR A 37 10.32 2.70 7.69
C THR A 37 10.12 4.21 7.55
N ASP A 38 11.05 4.89 6.93
CA ASP A 38 10.95 6.29 6.52
C ASP A 38 10.38 6.45 5.11
N THR A 39 10.48 5.40 4.32
CA THR A 39 9.97 5.35 2.94
C THR A 39 9.26 4.03 2.70
N LEU A 40 8.01 4.11 2.25
CA LEU A 40 7.23 2.97 1.79
C LEU A 40 7.30 2.92 0.27
N SER A 41 8.11 1.96 -0.23
CA SER A 41 8.27 1.77 -1.67
C SER A 41 7.36 0.66 -2.17
N PHE A 42 6.67 0.94 -3.25
CA PHE A 42 5.92 -0.04 -4.05
C PHE A 42 6.80 -0.47 -5.22
N ASP A 43 6.67 -1.72 -5.61
CA ASP A 43 7.31 -2.23 -6.82
C ASP A 43 6.74 -1.53 -8.07
N THR A 44 7.35 -1.80 -9.23
CA THR A 44 6.84 -1.27 -10.49
C THR A 44 5.40 -1.74 -10.73
N VAL A 45 4.52 -0.77 -10.97
CA VAL A 45 3.09 -0.96 -11.19
C VAL A 45 2.75 -0.62 -12.61
N PHE A 46 2.02 -1.48 -13.29
CA PHE A 46 1.43 -1.09 -14.56
C PHE A 46 0.37 -0.01 -14.34
N THR A 47 0.44 1.04 -15.16
CA THR A 47 -0.50 2.16 -15.07
C THR A 47 -1.94 1.69 -15.20
N GLY A 48 -2.84 2.35 -14.46
CA GLY A 48 -4.25 1.97 -14.36
C GLY A 48 -4.57 0.85 -13.38
N GLU A 49 -3.56 0.17 -12.82
CA GLU A 49 -3.76 -0.89 -11.81
C GLU A 49 -3.40 -0.42 -10.40
N THR A 50 -4.02 -1.06 -9.42
CA THR A 50 -3.71 -0.84 -8.01
C THR A 50 -2.64 -1.84 -7.57
N THR A 51 -1.66 -1.37 -6.80
CA THR A 51 -0.59 -2.22 -6.25
C THR A 51 -1.12 -3.27 -5.28
N ALA A 52 -0.30 -4.26 -4.97
CA ALA A 52 -0.45 -5.01 -3.73
C ALA A 52 -0.42 -4.04 -2.53
N THR A 53 -1.12 -4.42 -1.46
CA THR A 53 -1.13 -3.63 -0.23
C THR A 53 0.19 -3.79 0.51
N HIS A 54 0.87 -2.67 0.73
CA HIS A 54 2.04 -2.59 1.59
C HIS A 54 1.65 -2.09 2.97
N ARG A 55 2.44 -2.43 3.98
CA ARG A 55 2.17 -2.04 5.37
C ARG A 55 3.45 -1.63 6.08
N PHE A 56 3.29 -0.76 7.06
CA PHE A 56 4.33 -0.44 8.03
C PHE A 56 3.71 -0.27 9.42
N LEU A 57 4.56 -0.20 10.43
CA LEU A 57 4.17 -0.04 11.83
C LEU A 57 4.50 1.36 12.30
N VAL A 58 3.58 1.92 13.06
CA VAL A 58 3.71 3.18 13.78
C VAL A 58 3.77 2.86 15.26
N TYR A 59 4.90 3.11 15.91
CA TYR A 59 5.15 2.77 17.29
C TYR A 59 5.03 4.00 18.19
N ASN A 60 4.40 3.81 19.34
CA ASN A 60 4.58 4.64 20.50
C ASN A 60 5.59 3.96 21.44
N ARG A 61 6.80 4.47 21.51
CA ARG A 61 7.86 3.95 22.41
C ARG A 61 7.84 4.58 23.79
N HIS A 62 6.91 5.50 24.06
CA HIS A 62 6.73 6.15 25.33
C HIS A 62 5.81 5.33 26.25
N LYS A 63 5.94 5.54 27.56
CA LYS A 63 5.05 4.86 28.55
C LYS A 63 3.63 5.41 28.53
N LYS A 64 3.47 6.69 28.18
CA LYS A 64 2.19 7.36 28.07
C LYS A 64 1.59 7.18 26.69
N GLN A 65 0.28 7.29 26.59
CA GLN A 65 -0.47 7.23 25.37
C GLN A 65 -0.19 8.48 24.50
N LEU A 66 -0.07 8.28 23.20
CA LEU A 66 0.03 9.33 22.20
C LEU A 66 -1.30 9.47 21.45
N ARG A 67 -1.67 10.70 21.14
CA ARG A 67 -2.78 11.01 20.26
C ARG A 67 -2.24 11.62 18.97
N ILE A 68 -2.51 10.95 17.85
CA ILE A 68 -2.21 11.48 16.53
C ILE A 68 -3.38 12.37 16.14
N SER A 69 -3.16 13.67 16.09
CA SER A 69 -4.21 14.64 15.80
C SER A 69 -4.60 14.69 14.33
N ASP A 70 -3.67 14.31 13.43
CA ASP A 70 -3.91 14.24 11.99
C ASP A 70 -3.04 13.18 11.34
N ILE A 71 -3.65 12.41 10.43
CA ILE A 71 -2.97 11.54 9.47
C ILE A 71 -3.54 11.88 8.10
N SER A 72 -2.70 12.30 7.16
CA SER A 72 -3.10 12.72 5.82
C SER A 72 -2.04 12.41 4.79
N ILE A 73 -2.46 12.30 3.53
CA ILE A 73 -1.55 12.18 2.39
C ILE A 73 -1.57 13.49 1.63
N ASP A 74 -0.39 14.05 1.32
CA ASP A 74 -0.22 15.23 0.48
C ASP A 74 1.02 15.12 -0.43
N GLY A 75 1.30 16.19 -1.17
CA GLY A 75 2.45 16.24 -2.06
C GLY A 75 2.46 15.13 -3.12
N VAL A 76 1.28 14.63 -3.48
CA VAL A 76 1.15 13.56 -4.45
C VAL A 76 1.41 14.12 -5.85
N GLY A 77 2.33 13.46 -6.58
CA GLY A 77 2.62 13.80 -7.97
C GLY A 77 1.41 13.57 -8.88
N ASP A 78 1.37 14.29 -9.99
CA ASP A 78 0.29 14.18 -10.98
C ASP A 78 0.10 12.73 -11.45
N GLY A 79 -1.16 12.29 -11.51
CA GLY A 79 -1.53 10.95 -11.94
C GLY A 79 -1.21 9.83 -10.95
N ALA A 80 -0.81 10.17 -9.72
CA ALA A 80 -0.63 9.19 -8.66
C ALA A 80 -1.76 9.26 -7.63
N HIS A 81 -2.16 8.11 -7.12
CA HIS A 81 -3.20 7.98 -6.11
C HIS A 81 -2.71 7.00 -5.04
N PHE A 82 -2.69 7.45 -3.80
CA PHE A 82 -2.38 6.61 -2.65
C PHE A 82 -3.62 6.49 -1.77
N TYR A 83 -3.94 5.28 -1.36
CA TYR A 83 -5.07 4.96 -0.50
C TYR A 83 -4.54 4.35 0.79
N MET A 84 -5.03 4.81 1.93
CA MET A 84 -4.57 4.32 3.22
C MET A 84 -5.69 3.66 4.02
N ASN A 85 -5.28 2.70 4.85
CA ASN A 85 -6.09 2.12 5.91
C ASN A 85 -5.29 2.20 7.21
N VAL A 86 -5.85 2.84 8.20
CA VAL A 86 -5.24 3.04 9.51
C VAL A 86 -6.04 2.28 10.54
N ASP A 87 -5.41 1.34 11.21
CA ASP A 87 -6.04 0.54 12.27
C ASP A 87 -7.37 -0.10 11.83
N GLY A 88 -7.37 -0.69 10.62
CA GLY A 88 -8.54 -1.36 10.03
C GLY A 88 -9.58 -0.44 9.41
N ARG A 89 -9.41 0.87 9.43
CA ARG A 89 -10.32 1.86 8.83
C ARG A 89 -9.71 2.46 7.56
N SER A 90 -10.45 2.41 6.46
CA SER A 90 -10.04 3.05 5.20
C SER A 90 -10.56 4.49 5.15
N GLY A 91 -9.74 5.42 4.64
CA GLY A 91 -10.09 6.82 4.50
C GLY A 91 -8.96 7.64 3.89
N GLU A 92 -9.26 8.90 3.59
CA GLU A 92 -8.28 9.85 3.02
C GLU A 92 -7.57 10.66 4.11
N ARG A 93 -8.21 10.79 5.28
CA ARG A 93 -7.70 11.52 6.43
C ARG A 93 -8.25 10.93 7.72
N PHE A 94 -7.44 10.93 8.76
CA PHE A 94 -7.83 10.48 10.10
C PHE A 94 -7.42 11.51 11.13
N SER A 95 -8.23 11.63 12.17
CA SER A 95 -7.94 12.44 13.36
C SER A 95 -8.17 11.62 14.63
N ASP A 96 -7.56 12.10 15.71
CA ASP A 96 -7.74 11.53 17.05
C ASP A 96 -7.48 10.01 17.13
N ILE A 97 -6.43 9.56 16.44
CA ILE A 97 -5.96 8.17 16.52
C ILE A 97 -5.09 8.01 17.76
N GLU A 98 -5.45 7.09 18.63
CA GLU A 98 -4.76 6.84 19.88
C GLU A 98 -3.82 5.64 19.77
N VAL A 99 -2.59 5.81 20.24
CA VAL A 99 -1.59 4.73 20.32
C VAL A 99 -1.18 4.58 21.78
N ARG A 100 -1.50 3.44 22.38
CA ARG A 100 -1.18 3.16 23.79
C ARG A 100 0.32 3.22 24.03
N GLY A 101 0.71 3.44 25.28
CA GLY A 101 2.12 3.42 25.67
C GLY A 101 2.77 2.05 25.40
N ASN A 102 3.95 2.05 24.80
CA ASN A 102 4.70 0.85 24.38
C ASN A 102 3.95 -0.07 23.40
N ASP A 103 3.04 0.49 22.61
CA ASP A 103 2.23 -0.24 21.61
C ASP A 103 2.47 0.31 20.21
N SER A 104 1.81 -0.28 19.22
CA SER A 104 1.91 0.10 17.82
C SER A 104 0.59 -0.12 17.07
N LEU A 105 0.42 0.57 15.96
CA LEU A 105 -0.66 0.33 15.02
C LEU A 105 -0.10 0.05 13.62
N TYR A 106 -0.89 -0.64 12.80
CA TYR A 106 -0.60 -0.87 11.40
C TYR A 106 -1.18 0.23 10.52
N VAL A 107 -0.39 0.66 9.57
CA VAL A 107 -0.85 1.46 8.44
C VAL A 107 -0.63 0.66 7.17
N PHE A 108 -1.70 0.49 6.40
CA PHE A 108 -1.70 -0.17 5.11
C PHE A 108 -1.88 0.88 4.02
N VAL A 109 -1.13 0.75 2.95
CA VAL A 109 -1.20 1.67 1.81
C VAL A 109 -1.22 0.87 0.52
N THR A 110 -2.04 1.32 -0.44
CA THR A 110 -2.01 0.90 -1.83
C THR A 110 -1.76 2.12 -2.71
N ALA A 111 -1.17 1.91 -3.87
CA ALA A 111 -0.96 2.96 -4.85
C ALA A 111 -1.61 2.58 -6.19
N ARG A 112 -2.03 3.57 -6.95
CA ARG A 112 -2.41 3.47 -8.35
C ARG A 112 -1.74 4.61 -9.09
N VAL A 113 -1.22 4.31 -10.27
CA VAL A 113 -0.57 5.30 -11.13
C VAL A 113 -1.33 5.36 -12.45
N ASP A 114 -1.71 6.55 -12.87
CA ASP A 114 -2.41 6.76 -14.13
C ASP A 114 -1.44 6.70 -15.31
N GLU A 115 -1.96 6.41 -16.51
CA GLU A 115 -1.20 6.38 -17.72
C GLU A 115 -0.65 7.76 -18.07
N THR A 116 0.58 7.80 -18.55
CA THR A 116 1.27 9.01 -18.99
C THR A 116 1.73 8.85 -20.45
N SER A 117 2.39 9.86 -20.99
CA SER A 117 3.03 9.77 -22.31
C SER A 117 4.41 9.08 -22.26
N ALA A 118 4.94 8.74 -21.09
CA ALA A 118 6.26 8.15 -20.95
C ALA A 118 6.29 6.70 -21.48
N ASP A 119 7.34 6.33 -22.19
CA ASP A 119 7.56 4.96 -22.64
C ASP A 119 8.42 4.15 -21.64
N THR A 120 9.19 4.84 -20.81
CA THR A 120 10.02 4.25 -19.76
C THR A 120 9.32 4.33 -18.40
N PRO A 121 9.72 3.48 -17.43
CA PRO A 121 9.25 3.59 -16.05
C PRO A 121 9.52 4.97 -15.46
N PHE A 122 8.60 5.46 -14.62
CA PHE A 122 8.70 6.76 -13.97
C PHE A 122 8.29 6.64 -12.50
N ASP A 123 8.97 7.40 -11.66
CA ASP A 123 8.68 7.44 -10.22
C ASP A 123 7.61 8.48 -9.91
N VAL A 124 6.71 8.12 -9.00
CA VAL A 124 5.75 9.02 -8.38
C VAL A 124 5.89 8.98 -6.86
N TYR A 125 5.66 10.10 -6.22
CA TYR A 125 5.87 10.27 -4.79
C TYR A 125 4.62 10.85 -4.13
N GLY A 126 4.52 10.67 -2.83
CA GLY A 126 3.57 11.31 -1.95
C GLY A 126 4.12 11.33 -0.53
N ASN A 127 3.54 12.13 0.33
CA ASN A 127 3.90 12.25 1.74
C ASN A 127 2.75 11.76 2.60
N LEU A 128 2.99 10.75 3.41
CA LEU A 128 2.06 10.33 4.45
C LEU A 128 2.46 10.98 5.76
N ASN A 129 1.68 11.95 6.18
CA ASN A 129 1.95 12.85 7.29
C ASN A 129 1.24 12.40 8.55
N PHE A 130 1.92 12.57 9.67
CA PHE A 130 1.40 12.30 11.02
C PHE A 130 1.68 13.52 11.89
N VAL A 131 0.67 14.08 12.51
CA VAL A 131 0.82 15.18 13.48
C VAL A 131 0.55 14.64 14.87
N THR A 132 1.56 14.70 15.75
CA THR A 132 1.48 14.24 17.13
C THR A 132 2.12 15.27 18.04
N ASN A 133 1.41 15.72 19.07
CA ASN A 133 1.89 16.76 20.01
C ASN A 133 2.39 18.04 19.30
N GLY A 134 1.76 18.42 18.17
CA GLY A 134 2.16 19.57 17.35
C GLY A 134 3.39 19.34 16.47
N VAL A 135 3.96 18.14 16.47
CA VAL A 135 5.12 17.78 15.63
C VAL A 135 4.64 17.02 14.39
N LEU A 136 5.03 17.51 13.21
CA LEU A 136 4.81 16.84 11.94
C LEU A 136 5.93 15.82 11.70
N GLN A 137 5.57 14.59 11.40
CA GLN A 137 6.46 13.52 10.95
C GLN A 137 5.92 12.93 9.64
N THR A 138 6.80 12.57 8.73
CA THR A 138 6.41 12.14 7.38
C THR A 138 7.06 10.81 7.04
N VAL A 139 6.28 9.91 6.42
CA VAL A 139 6.75 8.73 5.73
C VAL A 139 6.57 8.98 4.24
N THR A 140 7.66 8.88 3.47
CA THR A 140 7.61 9.05 2.02
C THR A 140 6.95 7.83 1.36
N LEU A 141 6.01 8.07 0.46
CA LEU A 141 5.43 7.05 -0.40
C LEU A 141 6.11 7.15 -1.78
N ARG A 142 6.57 6.02 -2.32
CA ARG A 142 7.20 5.97 -3.64
C ARG A 142 6.63 4.80 -4.42
N ALA A 143 6.10 5.05 -5.62
CA ALA A 143 5.70 4.02 -6.57
C ALA A 143 6.36 4.29 -7.93
N ALA A 144 6.64 3.23 -8.68
CA ALA A 144 7.13 3.34 -10.05
C ALA A 144 6.01 2.93 -11.02
N GLY A 145 5.55 3.87 -11.86
CA GLY A 145 4.58 3.62 -12.92
C GLY A 145 5.26 3.09 -14.19
N GLN A 146 4.66 2.10 -14.84
CA GLN A 146 5.09 1.60 -16.14
C GLN A 146 3.90 1.52 -17.08
N ASN A 147 3.92 2.32 -18.13
CA ASN A 147 2.94 2.18 -19.21
C ASN A 147 3.17 0.87 -19.98
N ALA A 148 2.08 0.25 -20.43
CA ALA A 148 2.15 -1.00 -21.19
C ALA A 148 1.05 -1.05 -22.24
N VAL A 149 1.31 -1.76 -23.33
CA VAL A 149 0.29 -2.11 -24.32
C VAL A 149 -0.45 -3.36 -23.80
N THR A 150 -1.65 -3.15 -23.27
CA THR A 150 -2.46 -4.26 -22.76
C THR A 150 -3.31 -4.85 -23.87
N VAL A 151 -3.20 -6.15 -24.07
CA VAL A 151 -3.95 -6.91 -25.07
C VAL A 151 -4.69 -8.07 -24.42
N SER A 152 -5.93 -8.31 -24.86
CA SER A 152 -6.75 -9.42 -24.42
C SER A 152 -7.35 -10.07 -25.67
N ASP A 153 -7.29 -11.42 -25.75
CA ASP A 153 -7.79 -12.21 -26.87
C ASP A 153 -7.34 -11.68 -28.24
N TRP A 154 -6.06 -11.34 -28.36
CA TRP A 154 -5.52 -10.74 -29.56
C TRP A 154 -5.17 -11.82 -30.60
N THR A 155 -5.83 -11.75 -31.74
CA THR A 155 -5.53 -12.63 -32.88
C THR A 155 -4.74 -11.85 -33.95
N ILE A 156 -3.55 -12.34 -34.26
CA ILE A 156 -2.66 -11.85 -35.32
C ILE A 156 -3.05 -12.60 -36.61
N SER A 157 -3.78 -11.92 -37.49
CA SER A 157 -4.26 -12.44 -38.78
C SER A 157 -3.46 -11.93 -39.99
N GLU A 158 -2.48 -11.06 -39.74
CA GLU A 158 -1.56 -10.53 -40.73
C GLU A 158 -0.14 -10.41 -40.16
N ASN A 159 0.86 -10.15 -41.01
CA ASN A 159 2.22 -9.99 -40.55
C ASN A 159 2.34 -8.75 -39.66
N THR A 160 2.62 -8.99 -38.38
CA THR A 160 2.65 -7.97 -37.34
C THR A 160 4.02 -7.98 -36.65
N ALA A 161 4.57 -6.80 -36.42
CA ALA A 161 5.77 -6.62 -35.59
C ALA A 161 5.42 -5.82 -34.35
N LEU A 162 5.85 -6.31 -33.17
CA LEU A 162 5.80 -5.53 -31.95
C LEU A 162 6.86 -4.45 -31.97
N THR A 163 6.75 -3.46 -31.06
CA THR A 163 7.79 -2.45 -30.81
C THR A 163 8.46 -2.72 -29.48
N ALA A 164 9.64 -2.16 -29.26
CA ALA A 164 10.36 -2.29 -27.98
C ALA A 164 10.16 -1.06 -27.06
N ASP A 165 9.31 -0.11 -27.44
CA ASP A 165 9.14 1.16 -26.72
C ASP A 165 8.45 0.95 -25.36
N ARG A 166 7.39 0.11 -25.36
CA ARG A 166 6.62 -0.25 -24.15
C ARG A 166 6.49 -1.75 -24.03
N PRO A 167 6.43 -2.28 -22.82
CA PRO A 167 6.12 -3.71 -22.62
C PRO A 167 4.69 -4.01 -23.07
N TYR A 168 4.48 -5.23 -23.52
CA TYR A 168 3.17 -5.79 -23.79
C TYR A 168 2.67 -6.60 -22.62
N ARG A 169 1.37 -6.51 -22.32
CA ARG A 169 0.70 -7.33 -21.30
C ARG A 169 -0.41 -8.13 -21.97
N VAL A 170 -0.25 -9.43 -22.00
CA VAL A 170 -1.25 -10.36 -22.50
C VAL A 170 -2.11 -10.81 -21.33
N MET A 171 -3.40 -10.44 -21.35
CA MET A 171 -4.32 -10.73 -20.23
C MET A 171 -4.95 -12.13 -20.37
N ASP A 172 -5.25 -12.59 -21.59
CA ASP A 172 -5.87 -13.88 -21.85
C ASP A 172 -5.11 -14.69 -22.88
N SER A 173 -5.27 -14.36 -24.16
CA SER A 173 -4.61 -15.09 -25.24
C SER A 173 -4.06 -14.18 -26.32
N LEU A 174 -2.93 -14.62 -26.89
CA LEU A 174 -2.35 -14.07 -28.10
C LEU A 174 -2.24 -15.22 -29.10
N VAL A 175 -2.93 -15.13 -30.21
CA VAL A 175 -2.99 -16.18 -31.24
C VAL A 175 -2.36 -15.68 -32.51
N VAL A 176 -1.39 -16.40 -33.05
CA VAL A 176 -0.84 -16.15 -34.39
C VAL A 176 -1.49 -17.14 -35.34
N ASP A 177 -2.34 -16.66 -36.25
CA ASP A 177 -3.09 -17.51 -37.20
C ASP A 177 -2.19 -18.07 -38.28
N GLU A 178 -2.69 -19.11 -38.96
CA GLU A 178 -2.03 -19.73 -40.10
C GLU A 178 -1.75 -18.69 -41.20
N GLY A 179 -0.56 -18.73 -41.77
CA GLY A 179 -0.12 -17.79 -42.81
C GLY A 179 0.34 -16.43 -42.29
N SER A 180 0.16 -16.13 -41.02
CA SER A 180 0.58 -14.89 -40.40
C SER A 180 1.91 -15.04 -39.65
N THR A 181 2.64 -13.94 -39.53
CA THR A 181 3.92 -13.87 -38.81
C THR A 181 3.83 -12.83 -37.71
N LEU A 182 4.13 -13.23 -36.46
CA LEU A 182 4.41 -12.29 -35.38
C LEU A 182 5.91 -12.15 -35.19
N ARG A 183 6.42 -10.93 -35.33
CA ARG A 183 7.82 -10.59 -35.07
C ARG A 183 7.92 -9.86 -33.73
N ILE A 184 8.78 -10.37 -32.84
CA ILE A 184 9.11 -9.77 -31.56
C ILE A 184 10.57 -9.29 -31.65
N PRO A 185 10.83 -7.97 -31.85
CA PRO A 185 12.18 -7.46 -31.96
C PRO A 185 12.95 -7.62 -30.64
N ALA A 186 14.30 -7.61 -30.76
CA ALA A 186 15.16 -7.60 -29.58
C ALA A 186 14.84 -6.40 -28.66
N GLY A 187 14.83 -6.63 -27.34
CA GLY A 187 14.47 -5.65 -26.32
C GLY A 187 12.98 -5.51 -26.02
N THR A 188 12.11 -6.15 -26.81
CA THR A 188 10.66 -6.20 -26.51
C THR A 188 10.41 -7.07 -25.29
N THR A 189 9.66 -6.54 -24.31
CA THR A 189 9.22 -7.30 -23.13
C THR A 189 7.75 -7.64 -23.25
N VAL A 190 7.40 -8.91 -23.01
CA VAL A 190 6.01 -9.40 -23.03
C VAL A 190 5.71 -10.09 -21.72
N TYR A 191 4.74 -9.57 -20.98
CA TYR A 191 4.24 -10.15 -19.74
C TYR A 191 2.96 -10.92 -20.00
N PHE A 192 2.86 -12.11 -19.44
CA PHE A 192 1.64 -12.93 -19.47
C PHE A 192 0.99 -12.90 -18.08
N HIS A 193 -0.25 -12.47 -18.03
CA HIS A 193 -1.00 -12.38 -16.77
C HIS A 193 -1.62 -13.74 -16.44
N ASP A 194 -1.45 -14.20 -15.21
CA ASP A 194 -2.01 -15.46 -14.67
C ASP A 194 -1.87 -16.64 -15.66
N LYS A 195 -2.98 -17.03 -16.29
CA LYS A 195 -3.06 -18.16 -17.24
C LYS A 195 -2.99 -17.74 -18.71
N ALA A 196 -2.65 -16.48 -18.97
CA ALA A 196 -2.51 -15.99 -20.33
C ALA A 196 -1.48 -16.82 -21.11
N LYS A 197 -1.70 -16.95 -22.39
CA LYS A 197 -0.89 -17.82 -23.27
C LYS A 197 -0.74 -17.25 -24.67
N ILE A 198 0.37 -17.64 -25.31
CA ILE A 198 0.54 -17.49 -26.74
C ILE A 198 0.26 -18.83 -27.44
N ARG A 199 -0.50 -18.78 -28.51
CA ARG A 199 -0.75 -19.93 -29.40
C ARG A 199 -0.29 -19.56 -30.80
N VAL A 200 0.68 -20.29 -31.33
CA VAL A 200 1.23 -20.05 -32.65
C VAL A 200 0.75 -21.14 -33.59
N LYS A 201 -0.09 -20.79 -34.60
CA LYS A 201 -0.46 -21.63 -35.72
C LYS A 201 0.33 -21.23 -36.98
N GLY A 202 0.76 -19.96 -37.05
CA GLY A 202 1.58 -19.42 -38.10
C GLY A 202 3.07 -19.38 -37.74
N THR A 203 3.72 -18.25 -37.86
CA THR A 203 5.16 -18.09 -37.61
C THR A 203 5.42 -17.09 -36.47
N LEU A 204 6.36 -17.41 -35.57
CA LEU A 204 6.88 -16.55 -34.54
C LEU A 204 8.37 -16.30 -34.79
N LEU A 205 8.78 -15.04 -34.90
CA LEU A 205 10.17 -14.63 -35.06
C LEU A 205 10.60 -13.79 -33.84
N MET A 206 11.71 -14.16 -33.20
CA MET A 206 12.30 -13.47 -32.05
C MET A 206 13.76 -13.14 -32.32
#